data_df74f6f0f0bcb730116fe6015c09b2f2
#
_entry.id   df74f6f0f0bcb730116fe6015c09b2f2
#
_cell.length_a   1.000
_cell.length_b   1.000
_cell.length_c   1.000
_cell.angle_alpha   90.00
_cell.angle_beta   90.00
_cell.angle_gamma   90.00
#
_symmetry.space_group_name_H-M   'P 1'
#
loop_
_entity.id
_entity.type
_entity.pdbx_description
1 polymer ?
#
loop_
_entity_poly.entity_id
_entity_poly.type
_entity_poly.pdbx_seq_one_letter_code
_entity_poly.pdbx_strand_id
1 'polypeptide(L)'
;MYYFIPAWYGQGVEFWQPDMTPWYNRRKKIDFDDTLHQVRIFQEQDLDPTLLLLTYQPHLRYFLHRYDLLEANCFSVFDAIQGIPDQPMRCLQVKDLSWGDDCDFIYTPFAIVVEKRGQRYAEIELGPEGYLSMIRYFRNGQILREVIYDDRGFVSSVLQFQDGQASYRAYMNSEGIWQLCHFLDGRGIVCNPDMKHRFKKDYYLNLEEVIWEFFDRYLEEQAQSSDCFVVASERRMNRDVFEHLPQESKKVLTWFKERNQSDSIEDYEPYLKATKLVVSDHQKFVDQVCECFPDQASKVRHMAPYDTRLSLGMSQRVKESKIFYQIDLDQLDMDAIYQVLAFVAKYPRTKVLFGCFNAQHSDFESLKKGVEDLISRSFRLDDFVSIKESQGAENKLVENQEMEYRFDFVNLLDETTLMRELEYTRLIVDLSPEPHRYTQLAGISAGIPQLNIVASDYVSHLENGYILEQLADFEEAAYYYLGQLKHWNQALIAAIDKIRENTGDRFVAKWENDLKEK
;
A
#
# COMPACT_ATOMS: atom_id res chain seq x y z
N MET A 1 -0.45 -13.93 -22.44
CA MET A 1 -1.17 -13.11 -21.43
C MET A 1 -0.29 -12.97 -20.20
N TYR A 2 -0.50 -11.91 -19.38
CA TYR A 2 0.19 -11.72 -18.11
C TYR A 2 -0.80 -11.94 -16.97
N TYR A 3 -0.45 -12.82 -16.02
CA TYR A 3 -1.20 -13.08 -14.82
C TYR A 3 -0.42 -12.60 -13.60
N PHE A 4 -1.02 -11.79 -12.76
CA PHE A 4 -0.40 -11.27 -11.53
C PHE A 4 -1.05 -11.91 -10.31
N ILE A 5 -0.23 -12.52 -9.47
CA ILE A 5 -0.64 -13.17 -8.22
C ILE A 5 -0.10 -12.33 -7.06
N PRO A 6 -0.94 -11.46 -6.46
CA PRO A 6 -0.53 -10.58 -5.38
C PRO A 6 -0.34 -11.33 -4.07
N ALA A 7 0.35 -10.69 -3.13
CA ALA A 7 0.54 -11.21 -1.78
C ALA A 7 -0.37 -10.49 -0.76
N TRP A 8 -1.64 -10.33 -1.09
CA TRP A 8 -2.62 -9.62 -0.25
C TRP A 8 -3.26 -10.53 0.79
N TYR A 9 -2.42 -11.05 1.69
CA TYR A 9 -2.84 -11.96 2.75
C TYR A 9 -2.94 -11.22 4.09
N GLY A 10 -3.95 -11.58 4.89
CA GLY A 10 -4.08 -11.11 6.26
C GLY A 10 -2.96 -11.64 7.18
N GLN A 11 -2.80 -11.00 8.33
CA GLN A 11 -1.91 -11.47 9.38
C GLN A 11 -2.68 -12.41 10.32
N GLY A 12 -2.11 -13.56 10.64
CA GLY A 12 -2.69 -14.51 11.58
C GLY A 12 -2.98 -15.89 10.98
N VAL A 13 -3.77 -16.68 11.70
CA VAL A 13 -4.05 -18.09 11.33
C VAL A 13 -4.89 -18.19 10.06
N GLU A 14 -5.87 -17.30 9.93
CA GLU A 14 -6.73 -17.21 8.73
C GLU A 14 -6.19 -16.16 7.74
N PHE A 15 -4.94 -16.32 7.33
CA PHE A 15 -4.22 -15.36 6.49
C PHE A 15 -4.82 -15.14 5.09
N TRP A 16 -5.63 -16.07 4.59
CA TRP A 16 -6.36 -15.89 3.32
C TRP A 16 -7.47 -14.83 3.38
N GLN A 17 -7.85 -14.38 4.59
CA GLN A 17 -8.79 -13.29 4.75
C GLN A 17 -8.03 -11.96 4.71
N PRO A 18 -8.51 -10.96 3.95
CA PRO A 18 -7.95 -9.63 4.00
C PRO A 18 -8.22 -9.01 5.37
N ASP A 19 -7.34 -8.14 5.80
CA ASP A 19 -7.63 -7.28 6.94
C ASP A 19 -8.80 -6.36 6.59
N MET A 20 -9.97 -6.67 7.14
CA MET A 20 -11.16 -5.84 7.04
C MET A 20 -10.94 -4.57 7.85
N THR A 21 -10.58 -3.48 7.20
CA THR A 21 -10.29 -2.21 7.87
C THR A 21 -11.55 -1.37 7.98
N PRO A 22 -12.06 -1.07 9.20
CA PRO A 22 -13.16 -0.14 9.38
C PRO A 22 -12.82 1.27 8.86
N TRP A 23 -13.84 2.03 8.47
CA TRP A 23 -13.67 3.38 7.91
C TRP A 23 -12.84 4.35 8.78
N TYR A 24 -12.85 4.17 10.08
CA TYR A 24 -12.10 5.00 11.04
C TYR A 24 -10.66 4.53 11.27
N ASN A 25 -10.30 3.34 10.80
CA ASN A 25 -8.95 2.80 10.91
C ASN A 25 -8.25 2.79 9.54
N ARG A 26 -7.72 3.94 9.12
CA ARG A 26 -7.07 4.11 7.82
C ARG A 26 -5.62 3.60 7.78
N ARG A 27 -5.10 3.03 8.88
CA ARG A 27 -3.68 2.74 9.08
C ARG A 27 -3.12 1.57 8.28
N LYS A 28 -3.98 0.75 7.68
CA LYS A 28 -3.55 -0.40 6.88
C LYS A 28 -3.96 -0.20 5.43
N LYS A 29 -3.33 0.75 4.76
CA LYS A 29 -3.44 0.87 3.32
C LYS A 29 -2.28 0.11 2.67
N ILE A 30 -2.57 -0.67 1.65
CA ILE A 30 -1.58 -1.25 0.73
C ILE A 30 -1.24 -0.16 -0.30
N ASP A 31 -0.67 0.96 0.14
CA ASP A 31 -0.48 2.11 -0.76
C ASP A 31 0.79 1.97 -1.62
N PHE A 32 1.76 1.17 -1.16
CA PHE A 32 3.04 0.96 -1.86
C PHE A 32 3.23 -0.53 -2.17
N ASP A 33 2.32 -1.10 -2.97
CA ASP A 33 2.36 -2.50 -3.36
C ASP A 33 2.89 -2.65 -4.79
N ASP A 34 3.87 -3.53 -4.98
CA ASP A 34 4.50 -3.77 -6.27
C ASP A 34 3.51 -4.29 -7.32
N THR A 35 2.57 -5.15 -6.93
CA THR A 35 1.58 -5.71 -7.86
C THR A 35 0.64 -4.65 -8.40
N LEU A 36 0.14 -3.75 -7.53
CA LEU A 36 -0.75 -2.65 -7.95
C LEU A 36 -0.07 -1.76 -8.99
N HIS A 37 1.18 -1.35 -8.72
CA HIS A 37 1.96 -0.52 -9.64
C HIS A 37 2.26 -1.24 -10.95
N GLN A 38 2.65 -2.50 -10.89
CA GLN A 38 2.96 -3.30 -12.08
C GLN A 38 1.72 -3.49 -12.95
N VAL A 39 0.57 -3.85 -12.38
CA VAL A 39 -0.70 -4.00 -13.11
C VAL A 39 -1.07 -2.70 -13.78
N ARG A 40 -0.97 -1.56 -13.08
CA ARG A 40 -1.23 -0.23 -13.65
C ARG A 40 -0.30 0.07 -14.82
N ILE A 41 1.02 -0.14 -14.67
CA ILE A 41 2.00 0.07 -15.74
C ILE A 41 1.65 -0.78 -16.97
N PHE A 42 1.31 -2.05 -16.77
CA PHE A 42 0.98 -2.95 -17.88
C PHE A 42 -0.31 -2.51 -18.59
N GLN A 43 -1.35 -2.10 -17.86
CA GLN A 43 -2.59 -1.57 -18.46
C GLN A 43 -2.35 -0.29 -19.26
N GLU A 44 -1.52 0.62 -18.77
CA GLU A 44 -1.17 1.86 -19.45
C GLU A 44 -0.35 1.65 -20.73
N GLN A 45 0.22 0.45 -20.91
CA GLN A 45 0.90 0.02 -22.14
C GLN A 45 0.01 -0.85 -23.04
N ASP A 46 -1.32 -0.75 -22.89
CA ASP A 46 -2.29 -1.54 -23.67
C ASP A 46 -2.09 -3.08 -23.54
N LEU A 47 -1.41 -3.52 -22.49
CA LEU A 47 -1.37 -4.92 -22.10
C LEU A 47 -2.54 -5.17 -21.14
N ASP A 48 -3.21 -6.29 -21.33
CA ASP A 48 -4.40 -6.62 -20.56
C ASP A 48 -4.07 -7.68 -19.49
N PRO A 49 -3.49 -7.28 -18.35
CA PRO A 49 -3.11 -8.20 -17.29
C PRO A 49 -4.33 -8.69 -16.53
N THR A 50 -4.25 -9.91 -16.02
CA THR A 50 -5.27 -10.50 -15.16
C THR A 50 -4.74 -10.70 -13.75
N LEU A 51 -5.45 -10.21 -12.74
CA LEU A 51 -5.17 -10.49 -11.34
C LEU A 51 -5.74 -11.88 -10.97
N LEU A 52 -4.91 -12.74 -10.40
CA LEU A 52 -5.32 -14.03 -9.85
C LEU A 52 -5.30 -13.96 -8.32
N LEU A 53 -6.47 -13.92 -7.70
CA LEU A 53 -6.63 -13.69 -6.27
C LEU A 53 -6.94 -14.99 -5.54
N LEU A 54 -6.04 -15.40 -4.65
CA LEU A 54 -6.18 -16.58 -3.80
C LEU A 54 -6.85 -16.29 -2.46
N THR A 55 -7.10 -15.01 -2.16
CA THR A 55 -7.65 -14.56 -0.88
C THR A 55 -9.14 -14.25 -0.97
N TYR A 56 -9.82 -14.35 0.18
CA TYR A 56 -11.22 -13.97 0.33
C TYR A 56 -11.36 -12.45 0.38
N GLN A 57 -11.84 -11.84 -0.70
CA GLN A 57 -11.89 -10.38 -0.91
C GLN A 57 -13.32 -9.89 -1.22
N PRO A 58 -14.26 -9.87 -0.26
CA PRO A 58 -15.64 -9.46 -0.51
C PRO A 58 -15.79 -7.98 -0.90
N HIS A 59 -14.78 -7.15 -0.64
CA HIS A 59 -14.75 -5.71 -0.96
C HIS A 59 -13.72 -5.37 -2.04
N LEU A 60 -13.42 -6.32 -2.90
CA LEU A 60 -12.36 -6.20 -3.91
C LEU A 60 -12.56 -4.99 -4.83
N ARG A 61 -13.79 -4.71 -5.28
CA ARG A 61 -14.07 -3.67 -6.26
C ARG A 61 -13.90 -2.27 -5.67
N TYR A 62 -14.28 -2.07 -4.40
CA TYR A 62 -13.95 -0.85 -3.67
C TYR A 62 -12.44 -0.67 -3.51
N PHE A 63 -11.73 -1.76 -3.22
CA PHE A 63 -10.28 -1.72 -3.14
C PHE A 63 -9.67 -1.32 -4.49
N LEU A 64 -10.02 -1.99 -5.58
CA LEU A 64 -9.49 -1.71 -6.91
C LEU A 64 -9.85 -0.29 -7.40
N HIS A 65 -11.08 0.18 -7.12
CA HIS A 65 -11.51 1.54 -7.45
C HIS A 65 -10.60 2.62 -6.84
N ARG A 66 -10.13 2.42 -5.61
CA ARG A 66 -9.21 3.36 -4.93
C ARG A 66 -7.85 3.47 -5.60
N TYR A 67 -7.47 2.50 -6.40
CA TYR A 67 -6.18 2.44 -7.10
C TYR A 67 -6.32 2.59 -8.61
N ASP A 68 -7.48 3.07 -9.09
CA ASP A 68 -7.80 3.22 -10.51
C ASP A 68 -7.65 1.90 -11.30
N LEU A 69 -7.94 0.76 -10.66
CA LEU A 69 -7.85 -0.58 -11.23
C LEU A 69 -9.20 -1.29 -11.30
N LEU A 70 -10.33 -0.56 -11.22
CA LEU A 70 -11.67 -1.17 -11.23
C LEU A 70 -11.94 -1.99 -12.51
N GLU A 71 -11.38 -1.53 -13.63
CA GLU A 71 -11.51 -2.20 -14.94
C GLU A 71 -10.49 -3.32 -15.17
N ALA A 72 -9.63 -3.62 -14.18
CA ALA A 72 -8.66 -4.69 -14.30
C ALA A 72 -9.34 -6.06 -14.33
N ASN A 73 -8.90 -6.93 -15.24
CA ASN A 73 -9.37 -8.30 -15.26
C ASN A 73 -8.95 -9.02 -13.98
N CYS A 74 -9.92 -9.67 -13.32
CA CYS A 74 -9.69 -10.37 -12.07
C CYS A 74 -10.33 -11.74 -12.08
N PHE A 75 -9.60 -12.75 -11.63
CA PHE A 75 -10.15 -14.03 -11.20
C PHE A 75 -9.98 -14.15 -9.69
N SER A 76 -11.11 -14.30 -8.98
CA SER A 76 -11.11 -14.58 -7.54
C SER A 76 -11.43 -16.05 -7.32
N VAL A 77 -10.51 -16.76 -6.69
CA VAL A 77 -10.73 -18.18 -6.31
C VAL A 77 -11.93 -18.29 -5.39
N PHE A 78 -12.15 -17.33 -4.48
CA PHE A 78 -13.31 -17.36 -3.59
C PHE A 78 -14.63 -17.09 -4.32
N ASP A 79 -14.66 -16.22 -5.31
CA ASP A 79 -15.84 -16.04 -6.16
C ASP A 79 -16.18 -17.38 -6.88
N ALA A 80 -15.16 -18.08 -7.37
CA ALA A 80 -15.33 -19.40 -7.98
C ALA A 80 -15.81 -20.45 -6.95
N ILE A 81 -15.24 -20.51 -5.75
CA ILE A 81 -15.67 -21.39 -4.65
C ILE A 81 -17.13 -21.09 -4.28
N GLN A 82 -17.51 -19.83 -4.14
CA GLN A 82 -18.85 -19.39 -3.77
C GLN A 82 -19.85 -19.51 -4.95
N GLY A 83 -19.35 -19.65 -6.18
CA GLY A 83 -20.19 -19.70 -7.38
C GLY A 83 -20.87 -18.38 -7.67
N ILE A 84 -20.15 -17.30 -7.46
CA ILE A 84 -20.63 -15.95 -7.70
C ILE A 84 -20.41 -15.62 -9.18
N PRO A 85 -21.46 -15.31 -9.95
CA PRO A 85 -21.32 -14.87 -11.33
C PRO A 85 -20.72 -13.48 -11.40
N ASP A 86 -20.19 -13.12 -12.56
CA ASP A 86 -19.83 -11.73 -12.83
C ASP A 86 -21.08 -10.87 -12.77
N GLN A 87 -21.05 -9.86 -11.90
CA GLN A 87 -22.16 -8.93 -11.69
C GLN A 87 -21.64 -7.59 -11.19
N PRO A 88 -22.34 -6.48 -11.53
CA PRO A 88 -21.90 -5.15 -11.17
C PRO A 88 -21.99 -4.90 -9.66
N MET A 89 -21.22 -3.94 -9.18
CA MET A 89 -21.30 -3.40 -7.83
C MET A 89 -22.71 -2.89 -7.52
N ARG A 90 -23.15 -3.15 -6.30
CA ARG A 90 -24.40 -2.60 -5.76
C ARG A 90 -24.17 -2.09 -4.35
N CYS A 91 -24.16 -0.77 -4.20
CA CYS A 91 -24.04 -0.17 -2.88
C CYS A 91 -25.28 -0.50 -2.03
N LEU A 92 -25.08 -1.37 -1.04
CA LEU A 92 -26.11 -1.72 -0.07
C LEU A 92 -26.08 -0.72 1.08
N GLN A 93 -27.21 -0.12 1.39
CA GLN A 93 -27.36 0.79 2.52
C GLN A 93 -28.09 0.10 3.69
N VAL A 94 -27.88 0.61 4.89
CA VAL A 94 -28.53 0.08 6.12
C VAL A 94 -30.05 0.03 5.98
N LYS A 95 -30.65 1.02 5.32
CA LYS A 95 -32.10 1.09 5.07
C LYS A 95 -32.65 0.05 4.09
N ASP A 96 -31.77 -0.54 3.27
CA ASP A 96 -32.16 -1.57 2.29
C ASP A 96 -32.34 -2.93 2.99
N LEU A 97 -31.92 -3.04 4.23
CA LEU A 97 -32.08 -4.24 5.06
C LEU A 97 -33.41 -4.20 5.81
N SER A 98 -34.00 -5.38 5.99
CA SER A 98 -35.27 -5.53 6.73
C SER A 98 -35.01 -5.51 8.25
N TRP A 99 -35.28 -4.38 8.87
CA TRP A 99 -35.25 -4.20 10.32
C TRP A 99 -36.70 -4.28 10.87
N GLY A 100 -36.84 -4.75 12.10
CA GLY A 100 -38.14 -4.74 12.78
C GLY A 100 -38.52 -3.31 13.21
N ASP A 101 -39.84 -3.04 13.28
CA ASP A 101 -40.35 -1.73 13.73
C ASP A 101 -39.95 -1.36 15.18
N ASP A 102 -39.44 -2.34 15.96
CA ASP A 102 -38.95 -2.21 17.31
C ASP A 102 -37.42 -2.03 17.40
N CYS A 103 -36.77 -1.58 16.31
CA CYS A 103 -35.34 -1.29 16.25
C CYS A 103 -35.06 0.21 16.27
N ASP A 104 -34.22 0.64 17.23
CA ASP A 104 -33.69 1.99 17.33
C ASP A 104 -32.25 2.05 16.85
N PHE A 105 -31.87 3.09 16.09
CA PHE A 105 -30.54 3.26 15.51
C PHE A 105 -29.78 4.37 16.21
N ILE A 106 -28.63 4.05 16.79
CA ILE A 106 -27.74 4.99 17.47
C ILE A 106 -26.48 5.13 16.63
N TYR A 107 -26.31 6.31 16.05
CA TYR A 107 -25.14 6.63 15.23
C TYR A 107 -23.98 7.08 16.12
N THR A 108 -22.88 6.33 16.10
CA THR A 108 -21.65 6.67 16.78
C THR A 108 -20.56 7.03 15.78
N PRO A 109 -19.43 7.64 16.20
CA PRO A 109 -18.31 7.90 15.29
C PRO A 109 -17.65 6.63 14.72
N PHE A 110 -17.94 5.45 15.26
CA PHE A 110 -17.23 4.20 14.89
C PHE A 110 -18.14 3.19 14.20
N ALA A 111 -19.42 3.11 14.62
CA ALA A 111 -20.38 2.14 14.12
C ALA A 111 -21.81 2.64 14.33
N ILE A 112 -22.78 1.99 13.68
CA ILE A 112 -24.20 2.20 13.97
C ILE A 112 -24.64 1.07 14.90
N VAL A 113 -25.03 1.41 16.12
CA VAL A 113 -25.56 0.45 17.09
C VAL A 113 -27.08 0.35 16.90
N VAL A 114 -27.58 -0.87 16.77
CA VAL A 114 -29.01 -1.14 16.66
C VAL A 114 -29.47 -1.73 18.00
N GLU A 115 -30.39 -1.05 18.64
CA GLU A 115 -31.08 -1.57 19.83
C GLU A 115 -32.45 -2.11 19.48
N LYS A 116 -32.84 -3.20 20.14
CA LYS A 116 -34.17 -3.78 20.06
C LYS A 116 -34.71 -3.92 21.45
N ARG A 117 -35.81 -3.16 21.78
CA ARG A 117 -36.40 -3.11 23.10
C ARG A 117 -35.39 -2.75 24.19
N GLY A 118 -34.50 -1.78 23.93
CA GLY A 118 -33.49 -1.31 24.87
C GLY A 118 -32.33 -2.29 25.12
N GLN A 119 -32.18 -3.30 24.28
CA GLN A 119 -31.02 -4.22 24.31
C GLN A 119 -30.23 -4.14 23.00
N ARG A 120 -28.91 -4.17 23.08
CA ARG A 120 -28.03 -4.22 21.91
C ARG A 120 -28.36 -5.45 21.08
N TYR A 121 -28.84 -5.22 19.86
CA TYR A 121 -29.26 -6.26 18.91
C TYR A 121 -28.24 -6.46 17.81
N ALA A 122 -27.72 -5.37 17.24
CA ALA A 122 -26.72 -5.42 16.21
C ALA A 122 -25.76 -4.23 16.28
N GLU A 123 -24.61 -4.40 15.65
CA GLU A 123 -23.64 -3.35 15.37
C GLU A 123 -23.26 -3.42 13.91
N ILE A 124 -23.37 -2.30 13.21
CA ILE A 124 -23.13 -2.18 11.78
C ILE A 124 -21.83 -1.44 11.60
N GLU A 125 -20.89 -2.08 10.92
CA GLU A 125 -19.62 -1.48 10.51
C GLU A 125 -19.68 -1.10 9.04
N LEU A 126 -19.21 0.11 8.75
CA LEU A 126 -19.07 0.61 7.38
C LEU A 126 -17.61 0.52 6.95
N GLY A 127 -17.38 0.28 5.67
CA GLY A 127 -16.05 0.35 5.07
C GLY A 127 -15.57 1.80 4.87
N PRO A 128 -14.31 2.01 4.43
CA PRO A 128 -13.69 3.33 4.32
C PRO A 128 -14.45 4.35 3.46
N GLU A 129 -15.25 3.90 2.51
CA GLU A 129 -16.05 4.73 1.60
C GLU A 129 -17.54 4.78 1.98
N GLY A 130 -17.88 4.31 3.18
CA GLY A 130 -19.24 4.37 3.74
C GLY A 130 -20.17 3.24 3.27
N TYR A 131 -19.66 2.23 2.57
CA TYR A 131 -20.46 1.05 2.20
C TYR A 131 -20.66 0.11 3.39
N LEU A 132 -21.76 -0.65 3.35
CA LEU A 132 -22.03 -1.66 4.36
C LEU A 132 -21.00 -2.79 4.25
N SER A 133 -20.17 -2.94 5.27
CA SER A 133 -19.10 -3.93 5.31
C SER A 133 -19.50 -5.16 6.11
N MET A 134 -19.92 -4.98 7.34
CA MET A 134 -20.23 -6.07 8.25
C MET A 134 -21.36 -5.70 9.22
N ILE A 135 -22.14 -6.70 9.63
CA ILE A 135 -23.10 -6.59 10.75
C ILE A 135 -22.77 -7.66 11.77
N ARG A 136 -22.52 -7.26 13.00
CA ARG A 136 -22.38 -8.13 14.16
C ARG A 136 -23.69 -8.18 14.93
N TYR A 137 -24.31 -9.35 15.05
CA TYR A 137 -25.54 -9.55 15.79
C TYR A 137 -25.26 -10.06 17.19
N PHE A 138 -26.05 -9.59 18.16
CA PHE A 138 -25.93 -9.93 19.57
C PHE A 138 -27.16 -10.68 20.08
N ARG A 139 -26.93 -11.56 21.06
CA ARG A 139 -27.98 -12.22 21.83
C ARG A 139 -27.53 -12.29 23.29
N ASN A 140 -28.33 -11.75 24.20
CA ASN A 140 -28.00 -11.69 25.64
C ASN A 140 -26.61 -11.07 25.94
N GLY A 141 -26.22 -10.04 25.20
CA GLY A 141 -24.95 -9.35 25.35
C GLY A 141 -23.72 -10.06 24.74
N GLN A 142 -23.90 -11.27 24.19
CA GLN A 142 -22.84 -12.01 23.51
C GLN A 142 -23.03 -11.95 22.00
N ILE A 143 -21.89 -12.01 21.27
CA ILE A 143 -21.92 -12.09 19.81
C ILE A 143 -22.55 -13.43 19.41
N LEU A 144 -23.59 -13.36 18.57
CA LEU A 144 -24.25 -14.52 18.00
C LEU A 144 -23.63 -14.87 16.65
N ARG A 145 -23.46 -13.88 15.78
CA ARG A 145 -22.90 -14.05 14.44
C ARG A 145 -22.39 -12.73 13.89
N GLU A 146 -21.44 -12.83 12.96
CA GLU A 146 -21.00 -11.73 12.09
C GLU A 146 -21.38 -12.05 10.64
N VAL A 147 -21.95 -11.08 9.96
CA VAL A 147 -22.39 -11.18 8.57
C VAL A 147 -21.57 -10.23 7.75
N ILE A 148 -20.75 -10.73 6.82
CA ILE A 148 -19.95 -9.93 5.90
C ILE A 148 -20.73 -9.80 4.60
N TYR A 149 -20.82 -8.57 4.12
CA TYR A 149 -21.47 -8.25 2.85
C TYR A 149 -20.44 -8.09 1.74
N ASP A 150 -20.81 -8.55 0.56
CA ASP A 150 -20.05 -8.35 -0.67
C ASP A 150 -20.36 -6.97 -1.27
N ASP A 151 -19.39 -6.36 -1.95
CA ASP A 151 -19.57 -5.06 -2.61
C ASP A 151 -20.58 -5.10 -3.79
N ARG A 152 -21.03 -6.28 -4.17
CA ARG A 152 -22.13 -6.52 -5.13
C ARG A 152 -23.52 -6.59 -4.46
N GLY A 153 -23.60 -6.38 -3.13
CA GLY A 153 -24.87 -6.18 -2.41
C GLY A 153 -25.57 -7.45 -1.94
N PHE A 154 -24.84 -8.49 -1.57
CA PHE A 154 -25.35 -9.71 -0.96
C PHE A 154 -24.49 -10.16 0.24
N VAL A 155 -25.00 -11.13 1.00
CA VAL A 155 -24.24 -11.71 2.12
C VAL A 155 -23.16 -12.65 1.57
N SER A 156 -21.90 -12.29 1.74
CA SER A 156 -20.76 -13.08 1.27
C SER A 156 -20.40 -14.23 2.23
N SER A 157 -20.36 -13.95 3.54
CA SER A 157 -20.13 -15.00 4.53
C SER A 157 -20.80 -14.71 5.86
N VAL A 158 -21.03 -15.77 6.65
CA VAL A 158 -21.56 -15.70 8.01
C VAL A 158 -20.63 -16.45 8.94
N LEU A 159 -20.04 -15.75 9.90
CA LEU A 159 -19.29 -16.32 11.01
C LEU A 159 -20.22 -16.54 12.19
N GLN A 160 -20.41 -17.78 12.58
CA GLN A 160 -21.28 -18.17 13.70
C GLN A 160 -20.46 -18.31 14.98
N PHE A 161 -21.01 -17.81 16.09
CA PHE A 161 -20.42 -17.92 17.42
C PHE A 161 -21.21 -18.90 18.28
N GLN A 162 -20.50 -19.65 19.10
CA GLN A 162 -21.06 -20.51 20.13
C GLN A 162 -20.31 -20.25 21.43
N ASP A 163 -21.05 -19.99 22.51
CA ASP A 163 -20.49 -19.67 23.84
C ASP A 163 -19.41 -18.56 23.81
N GLY A 164 -19.60 -17.55 22.97
CA GLY A 164 -18.71 -16.41 22.82
C GLY A 164 -17.45 -16.68 21.98
N GLN A 165 -17.28 -17.88 21.43
CA GLN A 165 -16.17 -18.23 20.54
C GLN A 165 -16.66 -18.45 19.11
N ALA A 166 -15.84 -18.05 18.14
CA ALA A 166 -16.10 -18.33 16.73
C ALA A 166 -16.09 -19.84 16.48
N SER A 167 -17.17 -20.35 15.89
CA SER A 167 -17.40 -21.80 15.71
C SER A 167 -17.18 -22.24 14.27
N TYR A 168 -17.83 -21.58 13.33
CA TYR A 168 -17.67 -21.87 11.92
C TYR A 168 -17.99 -20.65 11.05
N ARG A 169 -17.41 -20.60 9.85
CA ARG A 169 -17.74 -19.66 8.79
C ARG A 169 -18.40 -20.37 7.64
N ALA A 170 -19.59 -19.91 7.26
CA ALA A 170 -20.28 -20.34 6.06
C ALA A 170 -20.07 -19.32 4.93
N TYR A 171 -19.62 -19.77 3.77
CA TYR A 171 -19.44 -18.94 2.57
C TYR A 171 -20.66 -19.09 1.67
N MET A 172 -21.27 -17.97 1.27
CA MET A 172 -22.54 -17.91 0.57
C MET A 172 -22.34 -17.58 -0.91
N ASN A 173 -23.26 -18.05 -1.76
CA ASN A 173 -23.40 -17.49 -3.10
C ASN A 173 -24.26 -16.20 -3.09
N SER A 174 -24.43 -15.58 -4.24
CA SER A 174 -25.24 -14.36 -4.38
C SER A 174 -26.74 -14.53 -4.07
N GLU A 175 -27.24 -15.75 -4.01
CA GLU A 175 -28.62 -16.10 -3.66
C GLU A 175 -28.79 -16.38 -2.15
N GLY A 176 -27.69 -16.32 -1.37
CA GLY A 176 -27.70 -16.62 0.07
C GLY A 176 -27.67 -18.11 0.40
N ILE A 177 -27.31 -18.98 -0.56
CA ILE A 177 -27.14 -20.41 -0.36
C ILE A 177 -25.68 -20.67 0.03
N TRP A 178 -25.46 -21.30 1.18
CA TRP A 178 -24.11 -21.66 1.60
C TRP A 178 -23.49 -22.68 0.65
N GLN A 179 -22.23 -22.52 0.33
CA GLN A 179 -21.47 -23.38 -0.58
C GLN A 179 -20.57 -24.33 0.20
N LEU A 180 -19.86 -23.79 1.17
CA LEU A 180 -19.05 -24.54 2.11
C LEU A 180 -19.08 -23.93 3.52
N CYS A 181 -18.83 -24.79 4.51
CA CYS A 181 -18.80 -24.44 5.91
C CYS A 181 -17.44 -24.84 6.49
N HIS A 182 -16.65 -23.84 6.90
CA HIS A 182 -15.33 -24.00 7.50
C HIS A 182 -15.47 -23.99 9.02
N PHE A 183 -15.19 -25.11 9.67
CA PHE A 183 -15.19 -25.25 11.13
C PHE A 183 -13.86 -24.80 11.70
N LEU A 184 -13.91 -23.85 12.62
CA LEU A 184 -12.71 -23.23 13.21
C LEU A 184 -12.13 -24.02 14.40
N ASP A 185 -12.75 -25.11 14.76
CA ASP A 185 -12.31 -26.03 15.81
C ASP A 185 -11.46 -27.21 15.28
N GLY A 186 -11.02 -27.13 14.03
CA GLY A 186 -10.17 -28.15 13.40
C GLY A 186 -10.94 -29.33 12.77
N ARG A 187 -12.27 -29.30 12.74
CA ARG A 187 -13.08 -30.32 12.03
C ARG A 187 -13.01 -30.23 10.52
N GLY A 188 -12.27 -29.28 9.96
CA GLY A 188 -12.15 -29.11 8.52
C GLY A 188 -13.34 -28.40 7.87
N ILE A 189 -13.59 -28.69 6.61
CA ILE A 189 -14.54 -27.99 5.75
C ILE A 189 -15.53 -28.98 5.15
N VAL A 190 -16.81 -28.65 5.23
CA VAL A 190 -17.90 -29.45 4.66
C VAL A 190 -18.55 -28.64 3.53
N CYS A 191 -18.74 -29.29 2.38
CA CYS A 191 -19.47 -28.72 1.25
C CYS A 191 -20.98 -28.88 1.43
N ASN A 192 -21.74 -27.94 0.89
CA ASN A 192 -23.20 -28.08 0.87
C ASN A 192 -23.59 -29.31 0.04
N PRO A 193 -24.37 -30.23 0.59
CA PRO A 193 -24.80 -31.45 -0.12
C PRO A 193 -25.49 -31.18 -1.46
N ASP A 194 -26.26 -30.09 -1.56
CA ASP A 194 -26.96 -29.71 -2.80
C ASP A 194 -26.02 -29.09 -3.84
N MET A 195 -24.84 -28.57 -3.41
CA MET A 195 -23.86 -27.92 -4.26
C MET A 195 -22.60 -28.76 -4.49
N LYS A 196 -22.56 -29.98 -3.96
CA LYS A 196 -21.39 -30.87 -3.99
C LYS A 196 -20.88 -31.19 -5.41
N HIS A 197 -21.72 -31.11 -6.43
CA HIS A 197 -21.33 -31.31 -7.82
C HIS A 197 -20.28 -30.28 -8.32
N ARG A 198 -20.08 -29.18 -7.59
CA ARG A 198 -19.09 -28.14 -7.88
C ARG A 198 -17.71 -28.45 -7.31
N PHE A 199 -17.61 -29.38 -6.39
CA PHE A 199 -16.42 -29.74 -5.63
C PHE A 199 -15.96 -31.15 -5.97
N LYS A 200 -14.63 -31.40 -5.94
CA LYS A 200 -14.07 -32.76 -6.13
C LYS A 200 -14.34 -33.68 -4.93
N LYS A 201 -14.49 -33.10 -3.73
CA LYS A 201 -14.71 -33.80 -2.47
C LYS A 201 -15.92 -33.22 -1.72
N ASP A 202 -16.57 -34.03 -0.87
CA ASP A 202 -17.64 -33.54 0.03
C ASP A 202 -17.07 -32.90 1.30
N TYR A 203 -15.79 -33.18 1.59
CA TYR A 203 -15.06 -32.75 2.78
C TYR A 203 -13.59 -32.46 2.46
N TYR A 204 -13.03 -31.41 3.08
CA TYR A 204 -11.60 -31.00 2.98
C TYR A 204 -11.01 -30.80 4.38
N LEU A 205 -9.72 -31.08 4.53
CA LEU A 205 -9.02 -30.88 5.80
C LEU A 205 -8.78 -29.42 6.13
N ASN A 206 -8.45 -28.63 5.14
CA ASN A 206 -8.13 -27.21 5.26
C ASN A 206 -8.64 -26.43 4.02
N LEU A 207 -8.57 -25.11 4.10
CA LEU A 207 -9.09 -24.26 3.05
C LEU A 207 -8.14 -24.20 1.84
N GLU A 208 -6.85 -24.39 2.06
CA GLU A 208 -5.84 -24.44 1.02
C GLU A 208 -6.17 -25.52 -0.03
N GLU A 209 -6.63 -26.72 0.40
CA GLU A 209 -7.04 -27.78 -0.53
C GLU A 209 -8.16 -27.31 -1.47
N VAL A 210 -9.11 -26.53 -0.95
CA VAL A 210 -10.22 -25.99 -1.76
C VAL A 210 -9.71 -24.88 -2.69
N ILE A 211 -8.85 -24.00 -2.18
CA ILE A 211 -8.25 -22.91 -2.96
C ILE A 211 -7.50 -23.49 -4.15
N TRP A 212 -6.62 -24.48 -3.91
CA TRP A 212 -5.85 -25.12 -4.98
C TRP A 212 -6.74 -25.85 -5.98
N GLU A 213 -7.79 -26.53 -5.55
CA GLU A 213 -8.72 -27.18 -6.47
C GLU A 213 -9.32 -26.19 -7.48
N PHE A 214 -9.78 -25.03 -7.01
CA PHE A 214 -10.42 -24.03 -7.89
C PHE A 214 -9.41 -23.23 -8.70
N PHE A 215 -8.22 -23.01 -8.15
CA PHE A 215 -7.11 -22.38 -8.87
C PHE A 215 -6.62 -23.26 -10.01
N ASP A 216 -6.37 -24.55 -9.76
CA ASP A 216 -5.95 -25.51 -10.77
C ASP A 216 -6.98 -25.64 -11.89
N ARG A 217 -8.26 -25.71 -11.54
CA ARG A 217 -9.35 -25.75 -12.51
C ARG A 217 -9.34 -24.53 -13.43
N TYR A 218 -9.16 -23.34 -12.86
CA TYR A 218 -9.05 -22.11 -13.66
C TYR A 218 -7.83 -22.16 -14.59
N LEU A 219 -6.68 -22.59 -14.10
CA LEU A 219 -5.48 -22.71 -14.91
C LEU A 219 -5.63 -23.74 -16.03
N GLU A 220 -6.25 -24.89 -15.75
CA GLU A 220 -6.53 -25.92 -16.77
C GLU A 220 -7.45 -25.41 -17.90
N GLU A 221 -8.40 -24.52 -17.57
CA GLU A 221 -9.36 -23.97 -18.53
C GLU A 221 -8.83 -22.76 -19.31
N GLN A 222 -8.03 -21.90 -18.68
CA GLN A 222 -7.69 -20.57 -19.22
C GLN A 222 -6.21 -20.40 -19.59
N ALA A 223 -5.29 -21.05 -18.84
CA ALA A 223 -3.88 -20.80 -19.00
C ALA A 223 -3.28 -21.50 -20.23
N GLN A 224 -2.34 -20.82 -20.88
CA GLN A 224 -1.57 -21.34 -22.02
C GLN A 224 -0.08 -21.42 -21.68
N SER A 225 0.66 -22.29 -22.35
CA SER A 225 2.12 -22.42 -22.16
C SER A 225 2.91 -21.16 -22.50
N SER A 226 2.34 -20.28 -23.33
CA SER A 226 2.96 -19.01 -23.69
C SER A 226 2.78 -17.91 -22.64
N ASP A 227 1.92 -18.13 -21.65
CA ASP A 227 1.58 -17.13 -20.66
C ASP A 227 2.71 -16.86 -19.66
N CYS A 228 2.62 -15.69 -19.03
CA CYS A 228 3.57 -15.23 -18.04
C CYS A 228 2.86 -15.03 -16.69
N PHE A 229 3.32 -15.74 -15.67
CA PHE A 229 2.82 -15.63 -14.32
C PHE A 229 3.80 -14.83 -13.47
N VAL A 230 3.32 -13.73 -12.92
CA VAL A 230 4.07 -12.81 -12.05
C VAL A 230 3.59 -13.04 -10.62
N VAL A 231 4.45 -13.62 -9.80
CA VAL A 231 4.13 -14.02 -8.44
C VAL A 231 4.83 -13.07 -7.47
N ALA A 232 4.06 -12.37 -6.66
CA ALA A 232 4.60 -11.56 -5.57
C ALA A 232 5.16 -12.48 -4.48
N SER A 233 6.41 -12.24 -4.04
CA SER A 233 7.04 -13.07 -3.01
C SER A 233 6.25 -13.05 -1.70
N GLU A 234 5.89 -14.23 -1.19
CA GLU A 234 5.24 -14.42 0.10
C GLU A 234 5.47 -15.87 0.56
N ARG A 235 5.69 -16.07 1.86
CA ARG A 235 6.21 -17.32 2.42
C ARG A 235 5.21 -18.47 2.50
N ARG A 236 3.92 -18.18 2.50
CA ARG A 236 2.85 -19.17 2.74
C ARG A 236 2.26 -19.64 1.42
N MET A 237 1.19 -18.99 0.97
CA MET A 237 0.47 -19.41 -0.23
C MET A 237 1.25 -19.19 -1.53
N ASN A 238 1.86 -17.99 -1.72
CA ASN A 238 2.56 -17.72 -2.97
C ASN A 238 3.81 -18.58 -3.18
N ARG A 239 4.36 -19.12 -2.09
CA ARG A 239 5.41 -20.13 -2.18
C ARG A 239 4.95 -21.35 -2.97
N ASP A 240 3.79 -21.86 -2.63
CA ASP A 240 3.28 -23.12 -3.19
C ASP A 240 2.64 -22.92 -4.58
N VAL A 241 2.30 -21.67 -4.97
CA VAL A 241 1.77 -21.31 -6.31
C VAL A 241 2.62 -21.90 -7.43
N PHE A 242 3.96 -21.86 -7.31
CA PHE A 242 4.85 -22.34 -8.37
C PHE A 242 4.69 -23.81 -8.72
N GLU A 243 4.20 -24.64 -7.79
CA GLU A 243 3.91 -26.06 -8.00
C GLU A 243 2.64 -26.27 -8.84
N HIS A 244 1.72 -25.30 -8.81
CA HIS A 244 0.45 -25.33 -9.52
C HIS A 244 0.50 -24.70 -10.92
N LEU A 245 1.50 -23.81 -11.17
CA LEU A 245 1.61 -23.14 -12.45
C LEU A 245 2.01 -24.10 -13.58
N PRO A 246 1.50 -23.91 -14.83
CA PRO A 246 1.87 -24.73 -15.97
C PRO A 246 3.39 -24.79 -16.13
N GLN A 247 3.93 -25.98 -16.36
CA GLN A 247 5.37 -26.23 -16.35
C GLN A 247 6.13 -25.40 -17.39
N GLU A 248 5.57 -25.28 -18.58
CA GLU A 248 6.18 -24.58 -19.73
C GLU A 248 5.92 -23.06 -19.72
N SER A 249 5.12 -22.56 -18.76
CA SER A 249 4.83 -21.12 -18.69
C SER A 249 6.02 -20.32 -18.19
N LYS A 250 6.03 -19.02 -18.55
CA LYS A 250 7.03 -18.08 -18.02
C LYS A 250 6.65 -17.71 -16.60
N LYS A 251 7.59 -17.81 -15.68
CA LYS A 251 7.39 -17.52 -14.25
C LYS A 251 8.32 -16.39 -13.83
N VAL A 252 7.76 -15.37 -13.23
CA VAL A 252 8.47 -14.19 -12.71
C VAL A 252 8.19 -14.10 -11.21
N LEU A 253 9.23 -13.91 -10.42
CA LEU A 253 9.11 -13.56 -8.99
C LEU A 253 9.31 -12.06 -8.82
N THR A 254 8.42 -11.40 -8.10
CA THR A 254 8.64 -10.02 -7.65
C THR A 254 8.94 -9.99 -6.17
N TRP A 255 10.09 -9.43 -5.82
CA TRP A 255 10.53 -9.25 -4.45
C TRP A 255 10.46 -7.77 -4.08
N PHE A 256 9.62 -7.44 -3.09
CA PHE A 256 9.37 -6.09 -2.63
C PHE A 256 9.82 -5.95 -1.17
N LYS A 257 10.65 -4.93 -0.88
CA LYS A 257 11.34 -4.78 0.40
C LYS A 257 10.38 -4.73 1.58
N GLU A 258 9.35 -3.91 1.52
CA GLU A 258 8.42 -3.68 2.64
C GLU A 258 7.70 -4.96 3.07
N ARG A 259 7.50 -5.90 2.15
CA ARG A 259 6.87 -7.19 2.43
C ARG A 259 7.82 -8.24 3.01
N ASN A 260 9.11 -8.14 2.70
CA ASN A 260 10.07 -9.22 2.94
C ASN A 260 11.22 -8.83 3.89
N GLN A 261 11.03 -7.87 4.78
CA GLN A 261 12.08 -7.32 5.65
C GLN A 261 12.76 -8.33 6.58
N SER A 262 12.06 -9.40 6.97
CA SER A 262 12.54 -10.40 7.94
C SER A 262 12.98 -11.71 7.32
N ASP A 263 13.05 -11.81 5.98
CA ASP A 263 13.31 -13.05 5.28
C ASP A 263 14.80 -13.34 5.14
N SER A 264 15.19 -14.63 5.29
CA SER A 264 16.52 -15.09 4.93
C SER A 264 16.65 -15.29 3.43
N ILE A 265 17.83 -14.99 2.87
CA ILE A 265 18.07 -15.12 1.42
C ILE A 265 17.95 -16.59 0.96
N GLU A 266 18.28 -17.54 1.85
CA GLU A 266 18.21 -18.97 1.57
C GLU A 266 16.77 -19.46 1.34
N ASP A 267 15.78 -18.79 1.93
CA ASP A 267 14.37 -19.13 1.77
C ASP A 267 13.91 -18.93 0.31
N TYR A 268 14.65 -18.16 -0.50
CA TYR A 268 14.30 -17.86 -1.89
C TYR A 268 14.89 -18.84 -2.91
N GLU A 269 15.79 -19.74 -2.52
CA GLU A 269 16.42 -20.68 -3.46
C GLU A 269 15.42 -21.49 -4.31
N PRO A 270 14.30 -22.05 -3.76
CA PRO A 270 13.30 -22.76 -4.55
C PRO A 270 12.63 -21.88 -5.61
N TYR A 271 12.30 -20.63 -5.25
CA TYR A 271 11.69 -19.66 -6.17
C TYR A 271 12.66 -19.28 -7.30
N LEU A 272 13.92 -19.03 -6.92
CA LEU A 272 14.98 -18.68 -7.89
C LEU A 272 15.15 -19.78 -8.92
N LYS A 273 15.05 -21.06 -8.53
CA LYS A 273 15.15 -22.20 -9.46
C LYS A 273 13.93 -22.31 -10.38
N ALA A 274 12.74 -22.00 -9.87
CA ALA A 274 11.47 -22.15 -10.58
C ALA A 274 11.19 -21.00 -11.57
N THR A 275 11.84 -19.84 -11.40
CA THR A 275 11.55 -18.62 -12.15
C THR A 275 12.50 -18.38 -13.30
N LYS A 276 12.02 -17.70 -14.34
CA LYS A 276 12.81 -17.22 -15.48
C LYS A 276 13.36 -15.81 -15.26
N LEU A 277 12.66 -14.99 -14.49
CA LEU A 277 13.03 -13.61 -14.15
C LEU A 277 12.69 -13.35 -12.68
N VAL A 278 13.57 -12.67 -11.99
CA VAL A 278 13.35 -12.14 -10.64
C VAL A 278 13.52 -10.64 -10.67
N VAL A 279 12.49 -9.92 -10.27
CA VAL A 279 12.48 -8.46 -10.23
C VAL A 279 12.43 -8.00 -8.77
N SER A 280 13.34 -7.13 -8.40
CA SER A 280 13.36 -6.53 -7.06
C SER A 280 13.47 -5.02 -7.14
N ASP A 281 12.77 -4.34 -6.27
CA ASP A 281 12.92 -2.91 -6.03
C ASP A 281 14.14 -2.59 -5.16
N HIS A 282 14.89 -3.59 -4.69
CA HIS A 282 15.97 -3.46 -3.71
C HIS A 282 17.31 -3.98 -4.21
N GLN A 283 18.28 -3.07 -4.47
CA GLN A 283 19.61 -3.42 -4.99
C GLN A 283 20.35 -4.40 -4.08
N LYS A 284 20.28 -4.19 -2.75
CA LYS A 284 20.93 -5.07 -1.77
C LYS A 284 20.45 -6.53 -1.86
N PHE A 285 19.14 -6.75 -2.13
CA PHE A 285 18.64 -8.10 -2.37
C PHE A 285 19.22 -8.70 -3.65
N VAL A 286 19.30 -7.92 -4.73
CA VAL A 286 19.93 -8.35 -5.99
C VAL A 286 21.38 -8.75 -5.76
N ASP A 287 22.15 -7.93 -5.02
CA ASP A 287 23.54 -8.20 -4.70
C ASP A 287 23.68 -9.48 -3.87
N GLN A 288 22.85 -9.67 -2.85
CA GLN A 288 22.83 -10.89 -2.03
C GLN A 288 22.51 -12.14 -2.85
N VAL A 289 21.53 -12.06 -3.78
CA VAL A 289 21.24 -13.20 -4.68
C VAL A 289 22.44 -13.50 -5.58
N CYS A 290 23.10 -12.48 -6.13
CA CYS A 290 24.29 -12.66 -6.97
C CYS A 290 25.46 -13.28 -6.19
N GLU A 291 25.62 -12.93 -4.92
CA GLU A 291 26.67 -13.49 -4.05
C GLU A 291 26.35 -14.93 -3.61
N CYS A 292 25.13 -15.18 -3.12
CA CYS A 292 24.74 -16.47 -2.56
C CYS A 292 24.37 -17.50 -3.64
N PHE A 293 23.84 -17.05 -4.79
CA PHE A 293 23.38 -17.91 -5.88
C PHE A 293 23.90 -17.44 -7.23
N PRO A 294 25.22 -17.53 -7.49
CA PRO A 294 25.84 -17.00 -8.72
C PRO A 294 25.22 -17.57 -10.02
N ASP A 295 24.79 -18.83 -10.01
CA ASP A 295 24.14 -19.49 -11.15
C ASP A 295 22.77 -18.88 -11.50
N GLN A 296 22.17 -18.13 -10.59
CA GLN A 296 20.88 -17.46 -10.75
C GLN A 296 21.02 -15.96 -11.05
N ALA A 297 22.22 -15.40 -10.93
CA ALA A 297 22.48 -13.96 -11.06
C ALA A 297 22.03 -13.37 -12.42
N SER A 298 22.11 -14.17 -13.49
CA SER A 298 21.75 -13.73 -14.86
C SER A 298 20.27 -13.38 -15.03
N LYS A 299 19.39 -13.82 -14.13
CA LYS A 299 17.95 -13.59 -14.23
C LYS A 299 17.38 -12.64 -13.15
N VAL A 300 18.24 -12.09 -12.29
CA VAL A 300 17.83 -11.15 -11.26
C VAL A 300 18.05 -9.72 -11.73
N ARG A 301 17.03 -8.87 -11.56
CA ARG A 301 17.06 -7.47 -11.99
C ARG A 301 16.61 -6.53 -10.89
N HIS A 302 17.33 -5.44 -10.74
CA HIS A 302 16.86 -4.29 -9.98
C HIS A 302 15.95 -3.45 -10.87
N MET A 303 14.66 -3.38 -10.54
CA MET A 303 13.67 -2.59 -11.25
C MET A 303 12.62 -2.07 -10.25
N ALA A 304 12.45 -0.77 -10.18
CA ALA A 304 11.37 -0.18 -9.39
C ALA A 304 10.03 -0.32 -10.13
N PRO A 305 8.97 -0.74 -9.46
CA PRO A 305 7.65 -0.93 -10.07
C PRO A 305 6.86 0.39 -10.18
N TYR A 306 7.54 1.51 -10.36
CA TYR A 306 6.93 2.84 -10.41
C TYR A 306 7.15 3.49 -11.76
N ASP A 307 6.09 4.06 -12.32
CA ASP A 307 6.16 4.88 -13.54
C ASP A 307 6.43 6.34 -13.16
N THR A 308 7.57 6.86 -13.60
CA THR A 308 7.92 8.26 -13.37
C THR A 308 7.40 9.13 -14.52
N ARG A 309 6.44 10.00 -14.23
CA ARG A 309 5.91 10.99 -15.17
C ARG A 309 6.15 12.39 -14.64
N LEU A 310 6.43 13.32 -15.54
CA LEU A 310 6.66 14.70 -15.14
C LEU A 310 5.37 15.31 -14.55
N SER A 311 5.40 15.57 -13.26
CA SER A 311 4.34 16.26 -12.52
C SER A 311 4.93 17.44 -11.76
N LEU A 312 5.25 18.51 -12.49
CA LEU A 312 5.91 19.69 -11.92
C LEU A 312 5.08 20.33 -10.84
N GLY A 313 5.68 20.51 -9.67
CA GLY A 313 5.10 21.26 -8.58
C GLY A 313 5.03 22.77 -8.82
N MET A 314 4.38 23.47 -7.91
CA MET A 314 4.20 24.92 -7.93
C MET A 314 5.14 25.69 -7.01
N SER A 315 6.21 25.05 -6.51
CA SER A 315 7.13 25.65 -5.53
C SER A 315 7.76 26.95 -6.01
N GLN A 316 7.89 27.16 -7.33
CA GLN A 316 8.42 28.40 -7.90
C GLN A 316 7.47 29.60 -7.76
N ARG A 317 6.17 29.37 -7.46
CA ARG A 317 5.14 30.39 -7.32
C ARG A 317 5.04 30.95 -5.90
N VAL A 318 5.68 30.30 -4.93
CA VAL A 318 5.68 30.72 -3.53
C VAL A 318 7.00 31.38 -3.14
N LYS A 319 6.94 32.38 -2.24
CA LYS A 319 8.12 33.12 -1.79
C LYS A 319 8.98 32.32 -0.80
N GLU A 320 8.35 31.38 -0.08
CA GLU A 320 8.99 30.55 0.92
C GLU A 320 9.49 29.26 0.30
N SER A 321 10.60 28.74 0.81
CA SER A 321 11.20 27.48 0.40
C SER A 321 10.80 26.39 1.39
N LYS A 322 9.93 25.48 0.98
CA LYS A 322 9.54 24.31 1.77
C LYS A 322 10.53 23.18 1.55
N ILE A 323 11.09 22.68 2.65
CA ILE A 323 11.86 21.44 2.71
C ILE A 323 10.89 20.33 3.13
N PHE A 324 10.83 19.24 2.38
CA PHE A 324 10.20 18.00 2.83
C PHE A 324 11.30 17.09 3.37
N TYR A 325 11.26 16.78 4.66
CA TYR A 325 12.22 15.87 5.29
C TYR A 325 11.55 14.52 5.57
N GLN A 326 11.94 13.53 4.79
CA GLN A 326 11.53 12.13 4.97
C GLN A 326 12.21 11.56 6.21
N ILE A 327 11.41 11.12 7.18
CA ILE A 327 11.88 10.50 8.43
C ILE A 327 11.61 8.99 8.37
N ASP A 328 12.63 8.22 8.67
CA ASP A 328 12.51 6.80 9.06
C ASP A 328 12.43 6.72 10.58
N LEU A 329 11.29 6.29 11.11
CA LEU A 329 11.06 6.22 12.56
C LEU A 329 11.85 5.08 13.23
N ASP A 330 12.21 4.04 12.47
CA ASP A 330 13.00 2.91 12.98
C ASP A 330 14.49 3.27 13.08
N GLN A 331 14.91 4.32 12.36
CA GLN A 331 16.29 4.82 12.30
C GLN A 331 16.35 6.33 12.55
N LEU A 332 15.65 6.80 13.58
CA LEU A 332 15.54 8.22 13.91
C LEU A 332 16.89 8.81 14.35
N ASP A 333 17.40 9.76 13.58
CA ASP A 333 18.63 10.50 13.85
C ASP A 333 18.32 11.96 14.27
N MET A 334 18.46 12.23 15.56
CA MET A 334 18.22 13.58 16.12
C MET A 334 19.31 14.59 15.76
N ASP A 335 20.53 14.15 15.43
CA ASP A 335 21.60 15.05 14.97
C ASP A 335 21.32 15.51 13.54
N ALA A 336 20.78 14.62 12.69
CA ALA A 336 20.31 14.99 11.36
C ALA A 336 19.14 15.99 11.43
N ILE A 337 18.17 15.77 12.32
CA ILE A 337 17.05 16.70 12.56
C ILE A 337 17.60 18.06 13.04
N TYR A 338 18.59 18.06 13.92
CA TYR A 338 19.23 19.30 14.39
C TYR A 338 19.83 20.12 13.24
N GLN A 339 20.54 19.49 12.27
CA GLN A 339 21.11 20.20 11.12
C GLN A 339 20.02 20.86 10.26
N VAL A 340 18.93 20.17 10.02
CA VAL A 340 17.78 20.73 9.26
C VAL A 340 17.16 21.91 10.02
N LEU A 341 16.95 21.78 11.32
CA LEU A 341 16.41 22.85 12.16
C LEU A 341 17.36 24.06 12.23
N ALA A 342 18.67 23.83 12.34
CA ALA A 342 19.67 24.88 12.32
C ALA A 342 19.64 25.68 11.01
N PHE A 343 19.45 24.99 9.88
CA PHE A 343 19.26 25.64 8.58
C PHE A 343 17.98 26.48 8.56
N VAL A 344 16.85 25.93 9.00
CA VAL A 344 15.57 26.67 9.07
C VAL A 344 15.68 27.89 9.97
N ALA A 345 16.32 27.80 11.14
CA ALA A 345 16.52 28.92 12.05
C ALA A 345 17.35 30.03 11.39
N LYS A 346 18.43 29.68 10.67
CA LYS A 346 19.35 30.61 10.00
C LYS A 346 18.73 31.29 8.77
N TYR A 347 17.84 30.61 8.03
CA TYR A 347 17.24 31.12 6.79
C TYR A 347 15.74 31.38 6.96
N PRO A 348 15.31 32.65 7.24
CA PRO A 348 13.93 32.98 7.65
C PRO A 348 12.83 32.65 6.63
N ARG A 349 13.18 32.46 5.36
CA ARG A 349 12.21 32.08 4.28
C ARG A 349 12.10 30.59 4.07
N THR A 350 12.68 29.78 4.95
CA THR A 350 12.67 28.32 4.83
C THR A 350 11.70 27.75 5.87
N LYS A 351 10.89 26.79 5.43
CA LYS A 351 10.02 25.97 6.27
C LYS A 351 10.39 24.49 6.10
N VAL A 352 10.19 23.68 7.12
CA VAL A 352 10.39 22.22 7.04
C VAL A 352 9.08 21.49 7.37
N LEU A 353 8.78 20.49 6.56
CA LEU A 353 7.73 19.50 6.81
C LEU A 353 8.40 18.15 7.08
N PHE A 354 8.24 17.63 8.29
CA PHE A 354 8.70 16.30 8.67
C PHE A 354 7.65 15.28 8.26
N GLY A 355 7.99 14.39 7.33
CA GLY A 355 7.10 13.35 6.81
C GLY A 355 7.56 11.96 7.21
N CYS A 356 6.64 11.11 7.64
CA CYS A 356 6.86 9.68 7.83
C CYS A 356 5.70 8.88 7.24
N PHE A 357 5.99 7.65 6.80
CA PHE A 357 4.96 6.77 6.23
C PHE A 357 4.34 5.87 7.28
N ASN A 358 3.00 5.79 7.28
CA ASN A 358 2.21 4.82 8.05
C ASN A 358 2.59 4.73 9.54
N ALA A 359 3.06 5.86 10.12
CA ALA A 359 3.46 5.90 11.51
C ALA A 359 2.31 5.57 12.45
N GLN A 360 2.58 4.77 13.48
CA GLN A 360 1.64 4.61 14.57
C GLN A 360 1.48 5.92 15.33
N HIS A 361 0.31 6.14 15.91
CA HIS A 361 0.03 7.40 16.61
C HIS A 361 1.03 7.70 17.75
N SER A 362 1.43 6.68 18.51
CA SER A 362 2.44 6.81 19.59
C SER A 362 3.78 7.30 19.07
N ASP A 363 4.23 6.74 17.95
CA ASP A 363 5.56 7.01 17.40
C ASP A 363 5.58 8.38 16.72
N PHE A 364 4.48 8.73 16.05
CA PHE A 364 4.30 10.05 15.44
C PHE A 364 4.25 11.17 16.49
N GLU A 365 3.52 10.98 17.60
CA GLU A 365 3.51 11.94 18.71
C GLU A 365 4.86 12.01 19.45
N SER A 366 5.58 10.89 19.52
CA SER A 366 6.94 10.86 20.06
C SER A 366 7.93 11.65 19.21
N LEU A 367 7.83 11.54 17.88
CA LEU A 367 8.61 12.35 16.94
C LEU A 367 8.35 13.84 17.14
N LYS A 368 7.07 14.25 17.15
CA LYS A 368 6.70 15.67 17.35
C LYS A 368 7.29 16.22 18.63
N LYS A 369 7.07 15.52 19.74
CA LYS A 369 7.59 15.91 21.03
C LYS A 369 9.13 16.00 21.05
N GLY A 370 9.81 15.02 20.42
CA GLY A 370 11.27 15.01 20.32
C GLY A 370 11.81 16.24 19.58
N VAL A 371 11.17 16.63 18.47
CA VAL A 371 11.53 17.82 17.70
C VAL A 371 11.24 19.12 18.47
N GLU A 372 10.07 19.22 19.09
CA GLU A 372 9.71 20.38 19.93
C GLU A 372 10.66 20.55 21.13
N ASP A 373 11.03 19.46 21.79
CA ASP A 373 12.01 19.43 22.87
C ASP A 373 13.42 19.87 22.37
N LEU A 374 13.80 19.44 21.17
CA LEU A 374 15.06 19.83 20.55
C LEU A 374 15.08 21.32 20.23
N ILE A 375 14.00 21.86 19.66
CA ILE A 375 13.85 23.30 19.38
C ILE A 375 13.97 24.10 20.68
N SER A 376 13.24 23.71 21.72
CA SER A 376 13.21 24.44 22.99
C SER A 376 14.57 24.45 23.73
N ARG A 377 15.40 23.42 23.55
CA ARG A 377 16.72 23.29 24.17
C ARG A 377 17.84 23.98 23.40
N SER A 378 17.75 24.00 22.07
CA SER A 378 18.87 24.33 21.19
C SER A 378 18.70 25.64 20.43
N PHE A 379 17.48 26.16 20.32
CA PHE A 379 17.14 27.32 19.49
C PHE A 379 16.23 28.31 20.22
N ARG A 380 16.03 29.47 19.62
CA ARG A 380 15.00 30.43 20.06
C ARG A 380 13.70 30.11 19.34
N LEU A 381 12.60 30.05 20.04
CA LEU A 381 11.28 29.75 19.43
C LEU A 381 10.91 30.79 18.37
N ASP A 382 11.29 32.05 18.57
CA ASP A 382 11.06 33.15 17.61
C ASP A 382 11.68 32.87 16.23
N ASP A 383 12.74 32.05 16.17
CA ASP A 383 13.37 31.68 14.91
C ASP A 383 12.52 30.70 14.09
N PHE A 384 11.46 30.14 14.68
CA PHE A 384 10.55 29.20 14.02
C PHE A 384 9.12 29.71 13.87
N VAL A 385 8.90 31.01 14.07
CA VAL A 385 7.59 31.65 13.91
C VAL A 385 7.65 32.65 12.77
N SER A 386 6.69 32.59 11.87
CA SER A 386 6.47 33.59 10.82
C SER A 386 5.12 34.30 11.01
N ILE A 387 5.06 35.56 10.63
CA ILE A 387 3.81 36.33 10.63
C ILE A 387 3.18 36.18 9.26
N LYS A 388 1.95 35.68 9.20
CA LYS A 388 1.20 35.57 7.96
C LYS A 388 0.79 36.97 7.50
N GLU A 389 1.35 37.46 6.38
CA GLU A 389 0.83 38.66 5.73
C GLU A 389 -0.57 38.37 5.19
N SER A 390 -1.60 38.93 5.80
CA SER A 390 -2.97 38.85 5.29
C SER A 390 -3.04 39.53 3.92
N GLN A 391 -3.18 38.75 2.85
CA GLN A 391 -3.49 39.28 1.52
C GLN A 391 -4.97 39.67 1.50
N GLY A 392 -5.22 40.99 1.59
CA GLY A 392 -6.45 41.61 1.16
C GLY A 392 -7.66 41.55 2.10
N ALA A 393 -7.71 42.49 3.04
CA ALA A 393 -8.98 43.08 3.45
C ALA A 393 -8.75 44.57 3.80
N GLU A 394 -9.33 45.43 2.99
CA GLU A 394 -9.55 46.83 3.33
C GLU A 394 -10.60 46.95 4.47
N ASN A 395 -10.30 46.46 5.64
CA ASN A 395 -10.99 46.88 6.86
C ASN A 395 -10.05 46.72 8.06
N LYS A 396 -9.38 47.80 8.35
CA LYS A 396 -8.62 48.00 9.58
C LYS A 396 -9.58 48.05 10.76
N LEU A 397 -9.69 46.96 11.50
CA LEU A 397 -10.08 46.91 12.92
C LEU A 397 -9.98 45.44 13.38
N VAL A 398 -8.90 45.14 14.08
CA VAL A 398 -8.43 43.90 14.70
C VAL A 398 -7.29 43.22 13.88
N GLU A 399 -6.07 43.61 14.22
CA GLU A 399 -4.84 42.90 13.88
C GLU A 399 -4.77 41.57 14.68
N ASN A 400 -5.45 40.53 14.24
CA ASN A 400 -5.04 39.18 14.58
C ASN A 400 -3.93 38.77 13.61
N GLN A 401 -2.69 39.03 13.98
CA GLN A 401 -1.53 38.44 13.31
C GLN A 401 -1.58 36.94 13.58
N GLU A 402 -1.99 36.16 12.61
CA GLU A 402 -1.88 34.69 12.69
C GLU A 402 -0.40 34.33 12.65
N MET A 403 0.12 33.85 13.77
CA MET A 403 1.45 33.26 13.86
C MET A 403 1.41 31.86 13.23
N GLU A 404 2.32 31.59 12.33
CA GLU A 404 2.48 30.29 11.68
C GLU A 404 3.87 29.73 12.02
N TYR A 405 3.92 28.45 12.44
CA TYR A 405 5.20 27.79 12.67
C TYR A 405 5.90 27.46 11.35
N ARG A 406 7.22 27.56 11.34
CA ARG A 406 8.08 27.22 10.20
C ARG A 406 8.49 25.74 10.18
N PHE A 407 7.89 24.94 11.02
CA PHE A 407 7.97 23.47 10.99
C PHE A 407 6.57 22.87 11.14
N ASP A 408 6.37 21.72 10.53
CA ASP A 408 5.11 20.97 10.60
C ASP A 408 5.41 19.49 10.42
N PHE A 409 4.39 18.64 10.65
CA PHE A 409 4.51 17.19 10.60
C PHE A 409 3.37 16.59 9.78
N VAL A 410 3.70 15.59 8.98
CA VAL A 410 2.71 14.83 8.21
C VAL A 410 2.94 13.34 8.34
N ASN A 411 1.88 12.61 8.67
CA ASN A 411 1.84 11.15 8.55
C ASN A 411 1.27 10.82 7.17
N LEU A 412 2.12 10.32 6.28
CA LEU A 412 1.77 9.94 4.92
C LEU A 412 1.04 8.60 4.97
N LEU A 413 -0.22 8.62 4.58
CA LEU A 413 -1.06 7.43 4.56
C LEU A 413 -1.20 6.86 3.15
N ASP A 414 -0.88 7.65 2.12
CA ASP A 414 -1.04 7.30 0.70
C ASP A 414 -0.15 8.15 -0.21
N GLU A 415 0.00 7.68 -1.45
CA GLU A 415 0.73 8.37 -2.51
C GLU A 415 0.18 9.77 -2.79
N THR A 416 -1.14 9.90 -2.78
CA THR A 416 -1.81 11.19 -3.03
C THR A 416 -1.41 12.23 -1.99
N THR A 417 -1.28 11.82 -0.73
CA THR A 417 -0.82 12.71 0.34
C THR A 417 0.61 13.16 0.11
N LEU A 418 1.52 12.25 -0.25
CA LEU A 418 2.90 12.61 -0.59
C LEU A 418 2.94 13.58 -1.78
N MET A 419 2.26 13.27 -2.88
CA MET A 419 2.27 14.11 -4.08
C MET A 419 1.74 15.51 -3.79
N ARG A 420 0.68 15.65 -2.98
CA ARG A 420 0.15 16.94 -2.54
C ARG A 420 1.19 17.73 -1.72
N GLU A 421 1.93 17.08 -0.82
CA GLU A 421 2.97 17.76 -0.02
C GLU A 421 4.18 18.17 -0.87
N LEU A 422 4.50 17.37 -1.92
CA LEU A 422 5.58 17.70 -2.85
C LEU A 422 5.22 18.84 -3.81
N GLU A 423 3.96 19.14 -4.05
CA GLU A 423 3.54 20.21 -4.97
C GLU A 423 4.19 21.56 -4.69
N TYR A 424 4.36 21.89 -3.40
CA TYR A 424 4.99 23.14 -2.95
C TYR A 424 6.40 22.96 -2.37
N THR A 425 6.93 21.75 -2.44
CA THR A 425 8.26 21.40 -1.91
C THR A 425 9.35 21.86 -2.86
N ARG A 426 10.41 22.43 -2.31
CA ARG A 426 11.55 22.95 -3.06
C ARG A 426 12.80 22.09 -2.93
N LEU A 427 12.89 21.32 -1.87
CA LEU A 427 13.99 20.41 -1.57
C LEU A 427 13.44 19.22 -0.81
N ILE A 428 13.82 18.02 -1.23
CA ILE A 428 13.58 16.79 -0.47
C ILE A 428 14.85 16.44 0.29
N VAL A 429 14.69 16.03 1.53
CA VAL A 429 15.77 15.57 2.40
C VAL A 429 15.42 14.17 2.90
N ASP A 430 16.33 13.22 2.73
CA ASP A 430 16.24 11.88 3.30
C ASP A 430 17.65 11.46 3.72
N LEU A 431 17.95 11.59 5.01
CA LEU A 431 19.25 11.32 5.60
C LEU A 431 19.29 9.94 6.27
N SER A 432 18.40 9.04 5.88
CA SER A 432 18.42 7.65 6.31
C SER A 432 19.52 6.85 5.58
N PRO A 433 20.08 5.80 6.21
CA PRO A 433 21.00 4.89 5.54
C PRO A 433 20.37 4.12 4.37
N GLU A 434 19.07 4.03 4.34
CA GLU A 434 18.27 3.44 3.27
C GLU A 434 17.17 4.41 2.84
N PRO A 435 17.46 5.33 1.89
CA PRO A 435 16.49 6.33 1.47
C PRO A 435 15.20 5.72 0.91
N HIS A 436 14.07 6.35 1.22
CA HIS A 436 12.76 5.88 0.82
C HIS A 436 12.56 6.05 -0.70
N ARG A 437 12.53 4.94 -1.42
CA ARG A 437 12.57 4.91 -2.89
C ARG A 437 11.40 5.60 -3.54
N TYR A 438 10.19 5.36 -3.03
CA TYR A 438 9.03 6.02 -3.58
C TYR A 438 9.12 7.54 -3.47
N THR A 439 9.64 8.07 -2.34
CA THR A 439 9.92 9.50 -2.18
C THR A 439 10.97 9.99 -3.17
N GLN A 440 12.03 9.19 -3.44
CA GLN A 440 13.04 9.54 -4.45
C GLN A 440 12.43 9.61 -5.86
N LEU A 441 11.62 8.64 -6.24
CA LEU A 441 10.94 8.59 -7.53
C LEU A 441 9.89 9.71 -7.68
N ALA A 442 9.11 9.97 -6.63
CA ALA A 442 8.18 11.09 -6.60
C ALA A 442 8.90 12.45 -6.72
N GLY A 443 10.08 12.57 -6.09
CA GLY A 443 10.95 13.74 -6.22
C GLY A 443 11.47 13.93 -7.64
N ILE A 444 11.85 12.86 -8.34
CA ILE A 444 12.21 12.89 -9.76
C ILE A 444 11.02 13.37 -10.60
N SER A 445 9.84 12.78 -10.40
CA SER A 445 8.61 13.15 -11.13
C SER A 445 8.22 14.62 -10.90
N ALA A 446 8.40 15.13 -9.69
CA ALA A 446 8.15 16.53 -9.34
C ALA A 446 9.29 17.49 -9.76
N GLY A 447 10.43 16.97 -10.22
CA GLY A 447 11.60 17.77 -10.62
C GLY A 447 12.28 18.47 -9.44
N ILE A 448 12.24 17.90 -8.24
CA ILE A 448 12.74 18.47 -7.00
C ILE A 448 14.11 17.89 -6.68
N PRO A 449 15.15 18.72 -6.39
CA PRO A 449 16.43 18.23 -5.94
C PRO A 449 16.33 17.51 -4.59
N GLN A 450 17.21 16.53 -4.38
CA GLN A 450 17.17 15.65 -3.22
C GLN A 450 18.51 15.63 -2.49
N LEU A 451 18.49 15.64 -1.14
CA LEU A 451 19.68 15.47 -0.30
C LEU A 451 19.62 14.11 0.39
N ASN A 452 20.66 13.32 0.18
CA ASN A 452 20.82 11.99 0.77
C ASN A 452 22.23 11.85 1.36
N ILE A 453 22.43 10.85 2.25
CA ILE A 453 23.76 10.45 2.74
C ILE A 453 24.29 9.20 2.02
N VAL A 454 23.45 8.54 1.24
CA VAL A 454 23.79 7.33 0.49
C VAL A 454 23.47 7.54 -0.98
N ALA A 455 24.38 7.11 -1.85
CA ALA A 455 24.14 7.10 -3.28
C ALA A 455 23.07 6.06 -3.65
N SER A 456 22.24 6.38 -4.63
CA SER A 456 21.23 5.48 -5.19
C SER A 456 21.15 5.66 -6.70
N ASP A 457 20.48 4.73 -7.38
CA ASP A 457 20.26 4.83 -8.83
C ASP A 457 19.36 6.03 -9.21
N TYR A 458 18.61 6.54 -8.22
CA TYR A 458 17.65 7.62 -8.43
C TYR A 458 18.23 9.01 -8.17
N VAL A 459 19.26 9.12 -7.33
CA VAL A 459 19.85 10.41 -6.95
C VAL A 459 21.33 10.43 -7.29
N SER A 460 21.69 11.30 -8.24
CA SER A 460 23.09 11.55 -8.67
C SER A 460 23.61 12.82 -8.06
N HIS A 461 24.83 12.76 -7.47
CA HIS A 461 25.48 13.89 -6.82
C HIS A 461 25.73 15.04 -7.80
N LEU A 462 25.32 16.27 -7.40
CA LEU A 462 25.40 17.52 -8.17
C LEU A 462 24.59 17.55 -9.49
N GLU A 463 23.80 16.50 -9.75
CA GLU A 463 22.85 16.45 -10.87
C GLU A 463 21.42 16.73 -10.36
N ASN A 464 20.65 15.70 -10.04
CA ASN A 464 19.31 15.84 -9.48
C ASN A 464 19.28 15.82 -7.94
N GLY A 465 20.44 15.80 -7.28
CA GLY A 465 20.56 15.82 -5.84
C GLY A 465 21.99 16.00 -5.34
N TYR A 466 22.16 15.95 -4.03
CA TYR A 466 23.43 16.08 -3.35
C TYR A 466 23.61 14.92 -2.38
N ILE A 467 24.72 14.19 -2.50
CA ILE A 467 25.08 13.13 -1.56
C ILE A 467 26.06 13.74 -0.56
N LEU A 468 25.63 13.81 0.70
CA LEU A 468 26.40 14.33 1.81
C LEU A 468 27.49 13.34 2.23
N GLU A 469 28.72 13.78 2.41
CA GLU A 469 29.79 12.96 2.98
C GLU A 469 29.67 12.90 4.52
N GLN A 470 29.19 13.98 5.12
CA GLN A 470 28.95 14.09 6.56
C GLN A 470 27.76 15.03 6.84
N LEU A 471 27.09 14.86 7.97
CA LEU A 471 25.94 15.70 8.34
C LEU A 471 26.27 17.20 8.44
N ALA A 472 27.51 17.56 8.76
CA ALA A 472 27.97 18.94 8.84
C ALA A 472 27.89 19.69 7.49
N ASP A 473 27.89 18.95 6.37
CA ASP A 473 27.82 19.53 5.01
C ASP A 473 26.38 19.91 4.63
N PHE A 474 25.39 19.62 5.48
CA PHE A 474 23.97 19.83 5.20
C PHE A 474 23.67 21.28 4.81
N GLU A 475 24.22 22.26 5.54
CA GLU A 475 23.96 23.68 5.25
C GLU A 475 24.45 24.07 3.85
N GLU A 476 25.64 23.64 3.46
CA GLU A 476 26.21 23.92 2.15
C GLU A 476 25.36 23.28 1.05
N ALA A 477 25.01 22.02 1.20
CA ALA A 477 24.20 21.27 0.24
C ALA A 477 22.78 21.83 0.08
N ALA A 478 22.13 22.19 1.18
CA ALA A 478 20.79 22.80 1.15
C ALA A 478 20.85 24.19 0.51
N TYR A 479 21.85 25.02 0.86
CA TYR A 479 22.05 26.36 0.27
C TYR A 479 22.38 26.27 -1.22
N TYR A 480 23.10 25.25 -1.68
CA TYR A 480 23.42 25.03 -3.09
C TYR A 480 22.16 25.04 -3.97
N TYR A 481 21.07 24.39 -3.52
CA TYR A 481 19.82 24.36 -4.28
C TYR A 481 18.85 25.48 -3.89
N LEU A 482 18.73 25.84 -2.62
CA LEU A 482 17.76 26.83 -2.15
C LEU A 482 18.25 28.27 -2.32
N GLY A 483 19.56 28.48 -2.26
CA GLY A 483 20.17 29.80 -2.41
C GLY A 483 20.37 30.23 -3.86
N GLN A 484 20.42 29.31 -4.80
CA GLN A 484 20.75 29.60 -6.20
C GLN A 484 19.79 28.90 -7.17
N LEU A 485 18.90 29.67 -7.78
CA LEU A 485 17.91 29.16 -8.74
C LEU A 485 18.56 28.41 -9.93
N LYS A 486 19.79 28.77 -10.29
CA LYS A 486 20.52 28.08 -11.36
C LYS A 486 20.72 26.61 -11.06
N HIS A 487 21.18 26.27 -9.85
CA HIS A 487 21.44 24.88 -9.47
C HIS A 487 20.13 24.08 -9.33
N TRP A 488 19.08 24.72 -8.82
CA TRP A 488 17.76 24.12 -8.76
C TRP A 488 17.23 23.77 -10.16
N ASN A 489 17.37 24.69 -11.14
CA ASN A 489 16.97 24.45 -12.52
C ASN A 489 17.82 23.37 -13.19
N GLN A 490 19.09 23.27 -12.87
CA GLN A 490 19.95 22.18 -13.36
C GLN A 490 19.48 20.84 -12.82
N ALA A 491 19.10 20.76 -11.54
CA ALA A 491 18.54 19.56 -10.94
C ALA A 491 17.21 19.15 -11.59
N LEU A 492 16.36 20.10 -11.93
CA LEU A 492 15.13 19.83 -12.68
C LEU A 492 15.42 19.20 -14.06
N ILE A 493 16.41 19.71 -14.78
CA ILE A 493 16.81 19.14 -16.09
C ILE A 493 17.31 17.71 -15.93
N ALA A 494 18.19 17.48 -14.95
CA ALA A 494 18.69 16.14 -14.64
C ALA A 494 17.58 15.17 -14.21
N ALA A 495 16.57 15.64 -13.48
CA ALA A 495 15.40 14.85 -13.14
C ALA A 495 14.59 14.42 -14.38
N ILE A 496 14.45 15.31 -15.37
CA ILE A 496 13.78 14.96 -16.65
C ILE A 496 14.54 13.86 -17.39
N ASP A 497 15.85 13.85 -17.36
CA ASP A 497 16.64 12.77 -18.00
C ASP A 497 16.43 11.44 -17.25
N LYS A 498 16.38 11.48 -15.92
CA LYS A 498 16.06 10.28 -15.10
C LYS A 498 14.62 9.77 -15.29
N ILE A 499 13.64 10.67 -15.50
CA ILE A 499 12.27 10.27 -15.85
C ILE A 499 12.28 9.38 -17.09
N ARG A 500 13.03 9.74 -18.11
CA ARG A 500 13.12 8.95 -19.36
C ARG A 500 13.64 7.53 -19.15
N GLU A 501 14.39 7.27 -18.10
CA GLU A 501 14.94 5.94 -17.78
C GLU A 501 13.96 5.05 -17.01
N ASN A 502 12.99 5.64 -16.31
CA ASN A 502 12.08 4.99 -15.38
C ASN A 502 10.59 5.14 -15.77
N THR A 503 10.31 5.17 -17.08
CA THR A 503 8.93 5.19 -17.60
C THR A 503 8.33 3.80 -17.69
N GLY A 504 7.00 3.70 -17.64
CA GLY A 504 6.29 2.43 -17.70
C GLY A 504 6.54 1.64 -18.98
N ASP A 505 6.65 2.31 -20.15
CA ASP A 505 6.98 1.68 -21.42
C ASP A 505 8.37 1.02 -21.39
N ARG A 506 9.35 1.66 -20.78
CA ARG A 506 10.69 1.07 -20.61
C ARG A 506 10.70 -0.07 -19.59
N PHE A 507 9.90 0.04 -18.53
CA PHE A 507 9.75 -1.04 -17.58
C PHE A 507 9.25 -2.32 -18.27
N VAL A 508 8.17 -2.22 -19.03
CA VAL A 508 7.61 -3.35 -19.78
C VAL A 508 8.60 -3.86 -20.84
N ALA A 509 9.25 -2.97 -21.59
CA ALA A 509 10.22 -3.37 -22.61
C ALA A 509 11.42 -4.14 -22.01
N LYS A 510 11.92 -3.74 -20.83
CA LYS A 510 12.97 -4.48 -20.11
C LYS A 510 12.47 -5.89 -19.74
N TRP A 511 11.27 -6.02 -19.19
CA TRP A 511 10.69 -7.32 -18.87
C TRP A 511 10.56 -8.21 -20.09
N GLU A 512 10.02 -7.70 -21.19
CA GLU A 512 9.87 -8.48 -22.42
C GLU A 512 11.21 -8.96 -22.99
N ASN A 513 12.24 -8.12 -22.92
CA ASN A 513 13.57 -8.49 -23.39
C ASN A 513 14.18 -9.60 -22.50
N ASP A 514 14.15 -9.44 -21.18
CA ASP A 514 14.65 -10.44 -20.24
C ASP A 514 13.88 -11.78 -20.33
N LEU A 515 12.58 -11.74 -20.64
CA LEU A 515 11.77 -12.95 -20.86
C LEU A 515 11.94 -13.58 -22.25
N LYS A 516 12.53 -12.88 -23.22
CA LYS A 516 12.89 -13.42 -24.56
C LYS A 516 14.29 -14.02 -24.56
N GLU A 517 15.22 -13.48 -23.79
CA GLU A 517 16.55 -14.05 -23.60
C GLU A 517 16.44 -15.39 -22.87
N LYS A 518 17.07 -16.42 -23.39
CA LYS A 518 16.87 -17.88 -23.18
C LYS A 518 16.85 -18.41 -21.77
#